data_9726707b90ddcec6f9c7278ab0c2f1c8
#
_entry.id   9726707b90ddcec6f9c7278ab0c2f1c8
#
_cell.length_a   1.000
_cell.length_b   1.000
_cell.length_c   1.000
_cell.angle_alpha   90.00
_cell.angle_beta   90.00
_cell.angle_gamma   90.00
#
_symmetry.space_group_name_H-M   'P 1'
#
loop_
_entity.id
_entity.type
_entity.pdbx_description
1 polymer ?
#
loop_
_entity_poly.entity_id
_entity_poly.type
_entity_poly.pdbx_seq_one_letter_code
_entity_poly.pdbx_strand_id
1 'polypeptide(L)'
;NQYGGWSASNSSTSPDGEAGTCNRSIAMFNSAVTHNRIPMKERDEKQPVQFVQCTLKEGATMAQLYAQAEANKEKMDKAGYEGWGIHYFFPYLGFEDVEYDFVQMNHWYSYEARGQMANTWGDFIEKNPEVEADMSLLVSCKNANSFVSQLIFNNM
;
A
#
# COMPACT_ATOMS: atom_id res chain seq x y z
N ASN A 1 9.32 3.13 -17.25
CA ASN A 1 7.94 2.57 -17.32
C ASN A 1 8.04 1.05 -17.32
N GLN A 2 8.09 0.41 -16.14
CA GLN A 2 7.96 -1.04 -16.04
C GLN A 2 6.50 -1.36 -15.79
N TYR A 3 5.83 -1.85 -16.82
CA TYR A 3 4.52 -2.48 -16.71
C TYR A 3 4.69 -3.85 -16.08
N GLY A 4 4.59 -3.94 -14.77
CA GLY A 4 4.47 -5.21 -14.07
C GLY A 4 3.04 -5.73 -14.20
N GLY A 5 2.72 -6.38 -15.31
CA GLY A 5 1.45 -7.07 -15.44
C GLY A 5 1.44 -8.33 -14.60
N TRP A 6 0.53 -8.42 -13.67
CA TRP A 6 0.17 -9.69 -13.03
C TRP A 6 -0.76 -10.43 -13.97
N SER A 7 -0.24 -11.41 -14.70
CA SER A 7 -1.09 -12.40 -15.35
C SER A 7 -1.35 -13.52 -14.33
N ALA A 8 -2.57 -13.62 -13.82
CA ALA A 8 -2.98 -14.82 -13.12
C ALA A 8 -2.99 -15.97 -14.12
N SER A 9 -2.02 -16.87 -14.04
CA SER A 9 -2.12 -18.12 -14.76
C SER A 9 -3.25 -18.95 -14.16
N ASN A 10 -4.15 -19.46 -14.98
CA ASN A 10 -5.31 -20.26 -14.58
C ASN A 10 -4.95 -21.66 -14.04
N SER A 11 -3.79 -21.83 -13.44
CA SER A 11 -3.37 -23.10 -12.84
C SER A 11 -2.68 -22.85 -11.50
N SER A 12 -3.47 -22.52 -10.48
CA SER A 12 -3.02 -22.78 -9.11
C SER A 12 -3.46 -24.19 -8.75
N THR A 13 -2.54 -25.13 -8.76
CA THR A 13 -2.75 -26.38 -8.05
C THR A 13 -2.66 -26.09 -6.55
N SER A 14 -3.72 -26.36 -5.79
CA SER A 14 -3.65 -26.39 -4.34
C SER A 14 -2.64 -27.47 -3.91
N PRO A 15 -2.10 -27.43 -2.68
CA PRO A 15 -1.24 -28.47 -2.15
C PRO A 15 -1.83 -29.88 -2.26
N ASP A 16 -3.15 -30.00 -2.39
CA ASP A 16 -3.90 -31.24 -2.49
C ASP A 16 -4.16 -31.68 -3.95
N GLY A 17 -3.59 -30.99 -4.94
CA GLY A 17 -3.69 -31.36 -6.36
C GLY A 17 -5.02 -31.02 -7.05
N GLU A 18 -5.96 -30.37 -6.38
CA GLU A 18 -7.19 -29.89 -6.99
C GLU A 18 -6.95 -28.53 -7.66
N ALA A 19 -7.25 -28.43 -8.95
CA ALA A 19 -7.22 -27.17 -9.68
C ALA A 19 -8.36 -26.26 -9.18
N GLY A 20 -8.01 -25.17 -8.52
CA GLY A 20 -8.97 -24.13 -8.16
C GLY A 20 -9.55 -23.48 -9.43
N THR A 21 -10.86 -23.43 -9.57
CA THR A 21 -11.51 -22.65 -10.63
C THR A 21 -11.59 -21.18 -10.23
N CYS A 22 -10.87 -20.31 -10.91
CA CYS A 22 -11.04 -18.86 -10.79
C CYS A 22 -12.22 -18.43 -11.67
N ASN A 23 -13.31 -18.03 -11.08
CA ASN A 23 -14.49 -17.56 -11.82
C ASN A 23 -14.33 -16.12 -12.33
N ARG A 24 -13.28 -15.41 -11.91
CA ARG A 24 -13.03 -14.00 -12.27
C ARG A 24 -11.53 -13.70 -12.27
N SER A 25 -11.08 -13.02 -13.32
CA SER A 25 -9.74 -12.40 -13.37
C SER A 25 -9.88 -10.91 -13.11
N ILE A 26 -9.10 -10.39 -12.18
CA ILE A 26 -9.01 -8.96 -11.90
C ILE A 26 -7.59 -8.48 -12.17
N ALA A 27 -7.44 -7.27 -12.67
CA ALA A 27 -6.16 -6.61 -12.83
C ALA A 27 -6.20 -5.22 -12.23
N MET A 28 -5.16 -4.86 -11.49
CA MET A 28 -4.98 -3.54 -10.92
C MET A 28 -3.70 -2.92 -11.46
N PHE A 29 -3.75 -1.63 -11.75
CA PHE A 29 -2.57 -0.85 -12.07
C PHE A 29 -1.90 -0.38 -10.77
N ASN A 30 -0.60 -0.68 -10.60
CA ASN A 30 0.17 -0.26 -9.43
C ASN A 30 0.96 1.01 -9.73
N SER A 31 0.83 2.01 -8.86
CA SER A 31 1.68 3.18 -8.82
C SER A 31 2.38 3.24 -7.46
N ALA A 32 3.68 2.98 -7.43
CA ALA A 32 4.47 3.15 -6.22
C ALA A 32 4.82 4.63 -6.06
N VAL A 33 4.46 5.23 -4.94
CA VAL A 33 4.57 6.67 -4.76
C VAL A 33 5.63 7.05 -3.75
N THR A 34 5.59 6.45 -2.59
CA THR A 34 6.36 6.91 -1.44
C THR A 34 7.02 5.73 -0.75
N HIS A 35 8.34 5.77 -0.63
CA HIS A 35 9.12 4.74 0.03
C HIS A 35 10.24 5.32 0.86
N ASN A 36 10.39 4.82 2.07
CA ASN A 36 11.61 4.90 2.83
C ASN A 36 12.26 3.51 2.83
N ARG A 37 13.19 3.28 1.92
CA ARG A 37 13.77 1.95 1.67
C ARG A 37 14.94 1.68 2.60
N ILE A 38 14.95 0.47 3.18
CA ILE A 38 16.10 -0.08 3.89
C ILE A 38 16.79 -1.17 3.05
N PRO A 39 18.07 -1.49 3.33
CA PRO A 39 18.77 -2.58 2.65
C PRO A 39 18.05 -3.91 2.76
N MET A 40 18.12 -4.73 1.69
CA MET A 40 17.45 -6.04 1.66
C MET A 40 17.77 -6.94 2.85
N LYS A 41 19.04 -6.92 3.32
CA LYS A 41 19.51 -7.71 4.47
C LYS A 41 18.85 -7.31 5.81
N GLU A 42 18.22 -6.15 5.86
CA GLU A 42 17.56 -5.59 7.05
C GLU A 42 16.03 -5.78 6.99
N ARG A 43 15.55 -6.48 5.97
CA ARG A 43 14.12 -6.73 5.77
C ARG A 43 13.75 -8.10 6.28
N ASP A 44 12.59 -8.19 6.89
CA ASP A 44 12.02 -9.48 7.28
C ASP A 44 11.64 -10.29 6.03
N GLU A 45 11.76 -11.62 6.08
CA GLU A 45 11.27 -12.52 5.03
C GLU A 45 9.75 -12.39 4.86
N LYS A 46 9.05 -12.25 5.98
CA LYS A 46 7.60 -12.01 6.03
C LYS A 46 7.35 -10.59 6.52
N GLN A 47 6.70 -9.80 5.70
CA GLN A 47 6.52 -8.37 5.94
C GLN A 47 5.05 -8.04 6.19
N PRO A 48 4.75 -7.18 7.17
CA PRO A 48 3.38 -6.72 7.39
C PRO A 48 2.95 -5.75 6.28
N VAL A 49 1.74 -5.96 5.77
CA VAL A 49 1.09 -5.07 4.80
C VAL A 49 -0.34 -4.78 5.22
N GLN A 50 -0.84 -3.63 4.83
CA GLN A 50 -2.23 -3.24 5.06
C GLN A 50 -2.82 -2.68 3.76
N PHE A 51 -3.99 -3.17 3.39
CA PHE A 51 -4.76 -2.65 2.26
C PHE A 51 -5.95 -1.86 2.77
N VAL A 52 -6.20 -0.70 2.16
CA VAL A 52 -7.29 0.20 2.52
C VAL A 52 -7.97 0.66 1.25
N GLN A 53 -9.29 0.54 1.18
CA GLN A 53 -10.10 1.03 0.06
C GLN A 53 -10.32 2.53 0.21
N CYS A 54 -9.98 3.31 -0.81
CA CYS A 54 -10.01 4.76 -0.76
C CYS A 54 -10.77 5.37 -1.94
N THR A 55 -11.49 6.46 -1.66
CA THR A 55 -12.20 7.28 -2.64
C THR A 55 -11.68 8.71 -2.56
N LEU A 56 -11.40 9.32 -3.70
CA LEU A 56 -11.07 10.74 -3.77
C LEU A 56 -12.29 11.59 -3.40
N LYS A 57 -12.07 12.62 -2.62
CA LYS A 57 -13.12 13.60 -2.35
C LYS A 57 -13.39 14.49 -3.56
N GLU A 58 -14.57 15.09 -3.60
CA GLU A 58 -14.97 15.99 -4.69
C GLU A 58 -13.92 17.09 -4.93
N GLY A 59 -13.47 17.21 -6.17
CA GLY A 59 -12.43 18.16 -6.58
C GLY A 59 -10.99 17.73 -6.25
N ALA A 60 -10.77 16.66 -5.51
CA ALA A 60 -9.43 16.12 -5.26
C ALA A 60 -8.92 15.33 -6.47
N THR A 61 -7.60 15.33 -6.65
CA THR A 61 -6.92 14.64 -7.75
C THR A 61 -5.81 13.74 -7.21
N MET A 62 -5.46 12.69 -7.97
CA MET A 62 -4.31 11.83 -7.64
C MET A 62 -3.00 12.62 -7.59
N ALA A 63 -2.82 13.65 -8.42
CA ALA A 63 -1.63 14.49 -8.39
C ALA A 63 -1.48 15.23 -7.04
N GLN A 64 -2.58 15.73 -6.49
CA GLN A 64 -2.60 16.36 -5.16
C GLN A 64 -2.30 15.33 -4.07
N LEU A 65 -2.89 14.13 -4.16
CA LEU A 65 -2.63 13.04 -3.23
C LEU A 65 -1.14 12.64 -3.21
N TYR A 66 -0.52 12.51 -4.40
CA TYR A 66 0.90 12.19 -4.50
C TYR A 66 1.79 13.27 -3.92
N ALA A 67 1.50 14.53 -4.22
CA ALA A 67 2.26 15.65 -3.66
C ALA A 67 2.15 15.70 -2.13
N GLN A 68 0.97 15.45 -1.58
CA GLN A 68 0.77 15.41 -0.14
C GLN A 68 1.48 14.21 0.51
N ALA A 69 1.45 13.04 -0.14
CA ALA A 69 2.15 11.85 0.35
C ALA A 69 3.67 12.08 0.42
N GLU A 70 4.27 12.74 -0.58
CA GLU A 70 5.68 13.12 -0.55
C GLU A 70 6.00 14.16 0.55
N ALA A 71 5.14 15.17 0.72
CA ALA A 71 5.31 16.15 1.80
C ALA A 71 5.23 15.50 3.19
N ASN A 72 4.32 14.55 3.37
CA ASN A 72 4.20 13.77 4.61
C ASN A 72 5.40 12.86 4.82
N LYS A 73 5.93 12.24 3.74
CA LYS A 73 7.15 11.45 3.78
C LYS A 73 8.32 12.25 4.35
N GLU A 74 8.54 13.48 3.88
CA GLU A 74 9.63 14.33 4.39
C GLU A 74 9.53 14.56 5.89
N LYS A 75 8.30 14.72 6.44
CA LYS A 75 8.09 14.88 7.88
C LYS A 75 8.36 13.57 8.63
N MET A 76 7.90 12.46 8.09
CA MET A 76 8.14 11.14 8.67
C MET A 76 9.63 10.77 8.68
N ASP A 77 10.36 11.07 7.60
CA ASP A 77 11.82 10.86 7.52
C ASP A 77 12.56 11.71 8.59
N LYS A 78 12.17 12.97 8.77
CA LYS A 78 12.72 13.84 9.83
C LYS A 78 12.40 13.34 11.23
N ALA A 79 11.30 12.61 11.40
CA ALA A 79 10.92 11.97 12.66
C ALA A 79 11.58 10.59 12.87
N GLY A 80 12.39 10.12 11.91
CA GLY A 80 13.15 8.88 12.00
C GLY A 80 12.35 7.61 11.65
N TYR A 81 11.22 7.74 10.95
CA TYR A 81 10.49 6.57 10.45
C TYR A 81 11.20 5.97 9.23
N GLU A 82 11.60 4.71 9.34
CA GLU A 82 12.29 3.96 8.30
C GLU A 82 11.55 2.67 7.94
N GLY A 83 11.91 2.10 6.79
CA GLY A 83 11.45 0.77 6.39
C GLY A 83 9.96 0.65 6.09
N TRP A 84 9.36 1.68 5.49
CA TRP A 84 7.95 1.71 5.11
C TRP A 84 7.73 2.24 3.69
N GLY A 85 6.53 2.05 3.17
CA GLY A 85 6.13 2.62 1.89
C GLY A 85 4.64 2.53 1.63
N ILE A 86 4.19 3.32 0.67
CA ILE A 86 2.82 3.39 0.20
C ILE A 86 2.78 3.10 -1.29
N HIS A 87 1.84 2.24 -1.70
CA HIS A 87 1.49 2.00 -3.09
C HIS A 87 0.01 2.30 -3.29
N TYR A 88 -0.35 2.78 -4.48
CA TYR A 88 -1.73 2.94 -4.90
C TYR A 88 -2.03 1.98 -6.05
N PHE A 89 -3.09 1.17 -5.89
CA PHE A 89 -3.55 0.21 -6.87
C PHE A 89 -4.89 0.68 -7.44
N PHE A 90 -4.94 0.86 -8.74
CA PHE A 90 -6.15 1.30 -9.44
C PHE A 90 -6.85 0.11 -10.08
N PRO A 91 -8.19 0.00 -9.94
CA PRO A 91 -8.96 -0.96 -10.72
C PRO A 91 -8.73 -0.77 -12.22
N TYR A 92 -8.42 -1.86 -12.94
CA TYR A 92 -8.14 -1.81 -14.37
C TYR A 92 -9.04 -2.74 -15.19
N LEU A 93 -9.10 -4.04 -14.85
CA LEU A 93 -9.93 -5.04 -15.48
C LEU A 93 -10.62 -5.94 -14.47
N GLY A 94 -11.82 -6.42 -14.80
CA GLY A 94 -12.56 -7.40 -13.99
C GLY A 94 -13.23 -6.82 -12.76
N PHE A 95 -13.27 -5.52 -12.61
CA PHE A 95 -13.99 -4.82 -11.56
C PHE A 95 -15.36 -4.37 -12.09
N GLU A 96 -16.41 -4.77 -11.41
CA GLU A 96 -17.77 -4.31 -11.63
C GLU A 96 -18.26 -3.69 -10.33
N ASP A 97 -18.87 -2.52 -10.40
CA ASP A 97 -19.52 -1.82 -9.28
C ASP A 97 -18.68 -1.68 -8.01
N VAL A 98 -17.41 -1.30 -8.16
CA VAL A 98 -16.54 -1.03 -7.00
C VAL A 98 -16.85 0.35 -6.41
N GLU A 99 -17.00 0.41 -5.08
CA GLU A 99 -17.29 1.64 -4.33
C GLU A 99 -16.02 2.38 -3.88
N TYR A 100 -14.92 2.28 -4.63
CA TYR A 100 -13.66 2.96 -4.33
C TYR A 100 -12.91 3.29 -5.63
N ASP A 101 -12.10 4.35 -5.60
CA ASP A 101 -11.29 4.76 -6.75
C ASP A 101 -9.96 4.01 -6.80
N PHE A 102 -9.41 3.65 -5.64
CA PHE A 102 -8.15 2.92 -5.54
C PHE A 102 -8.03 2.17 -4.21
N VAL A 103 -7.07 1.24 -4.18
CA VAL A 103 -6.63 0.59 -2.94
C VAL A 103 -5.26 1.12 -2.58
N GLN A 104 -5.13 1.69 -1.38
CA GLN A 104 -3.84 2.05 -0.82
C GLN A 104 -3.26 0.83 -0.09
N MET A 105 -2.02 0.47 -0.41
CA MET A 105 -1.25 -0.51 0.34
C MET A 105 -0.17 0.21 1.15
N ASN A 106 -0.28 0.14 2.45
CA ASN A 106 0.79 0.48 3.36
C ASN A 106 1.61 -0.79 3.60
N HIS A 107 2.93 -0.71 3.47
CA HIS A 107 3.80 -1.83 3.79
C HIS A 107 4.95 -1.39 4.70
N TRP A 108 5.46 -2.35 5.47
CA TRP A 108 6.64 -2.18 6.28
C TRP A 108 7.62 -3.32 5.97
N TYR A 109 8.90 -3.00 5.83
CA TYR A 109 9.93 -4.01 5.51
C TYR A 109 10.29 -4.90 6.70
N SER A 110 9.83 -4.54 7.91
CA SER A 110 9.98 -5.36 9.11
C SER A 110 8.83 -5.14 10.10
N TYR A 111 8.63 -6.10 10.98
CA TYR A 111 7.69 -5.95 12.11
C TYR A 111 8.17 -4.91 13.12
N GLU A 112 9.50 -4.73 13.24
CA GLU A 112 10.08 -3.69 14.09
C GLU A 112 9.71 -2.29 13.58
N ALA A 113 9.88 -2.00 12.28
CA ALA A 113 9.49 -0.73 11.67
C ALA A 113 7.98 -0.44 11.87
N ARG A 114 7.12 -1.45 11.67
CA ARG A 114 5.69 -1.31 11.95
C ARG A 114 5.40 -1.04 13.42
N GLY A 115 6.05 -1.77 14.32
CA GLY A 115 5.89 -1.61 15.77
C GLY A 115 6.33 -0.23 16.24
N GLN A 116 7.48 0.26 15.77
CA GLN A 116 7.97 1.61 16.05
C GLN A 116 6.92 2.65 15.61
N MET A 117 6.47 2.58 14.36
CA MET A 117 5.46 3.51 13.84
C MET A 117 4.17 3.46 14.68
N ALA A 118 3.65 2.27 14.98
CA ALA A 118 2.42 2.12 15.75
C ALA A 118 2.52 2.73 17.17
N ASN A 119 3.67 2.58 17.81
CA ASN A 119 3.89 3.07 19.17
C ASN A 119 4.08 4.60 19.25
N THR A 120 4.60 5.23 18.20
CA THR A 120 4.98 6.66 18.22
C THR A 120 4.09 7.53 17.33
N TRP A 121 3.14 6.93 16.58
CA TRP A 121 2.28 7.65 15.66
C TRP A 121 1.44 8.73 16.33
N GLY A 122 0.87 8.46 17.49
CA GLY A 122 0.09 9.42 18.24
C GLY A 122 0.89 10.70 18.57
N ASP A 123 2.09 10.53 19.10
CA ASP A 123 2.99 11.64 19.44
C ASP A 123 3.45 12.41 18.19
N PHE A 124 3.63 11.68 17.07
CA PHE A 124 4.00 12.30 15.79
C PHE A 124 2.86 13.17 15.24
N ILE A 125 1.62 12.69 15.25
CA ILE A 125 0.45 13.44 14.79
C ILE A 125 0.14 14.62 15.71
N GLU A 126 0.32 14.49 17.01
CA GLU A 126 0.19 15.63 17.93
C GLU A 126 1.13 16.79 17.57
N LYS A 127 2.34 16.47 17.10
CA LYS A 127 3.34 17.47 16.65
C LYS A 127 3.15 17.93 15.20
N ASN A 128 2.44 17.15 14.39
CA ASN A 128 2.24 17.38 12.96
C ASN A 128 0.76 17.13 12.57
N PRO A 129 -0.20 17.86 13.16
CA PRO A 129 -1.63 17.57 12.98
C PRO A 129 -2.09 17.72 11.52
N GLU A 130 -1.39 18.50 10.73
CA GLU A 130 -1.67 18.70 9.31
C GLU A 130 -1.46 17.44 8.46
N VAL A 131 -0.65 16.48 8.91
CA VAL A 131 -0.40 15.21 8.17
C VAL A 131 -1.71 14.45 7.93
N GLU A 132 -2.53 14.30 8.96
CA GLU A 132 -3.84 13.66 8.82
C GLU A 132 -4.90 14.61 8.28
N ALA A 133 -4.89 15.88 8.71
CA ALA A 133 -5.86 16.88 8.28
C ALA A 133 -5.81 17.07 6.76
N ASP A 134 -4.61 17.28 6.18
CA ASP A 134 -4.44 17.50 4.74
C ASP A 134 -4.81 16.27 3.93
N MET A 135 -4.43 15.06 4.38
CA MET A 135 -4.85 13.82 3.74
C MET A 135 -6.36 13.64 3.79
N SER A 136 -6.99 13.97 4.91
CA SER A 136 -8.44 13.87 5.09
C SER A 136 -9.23 14.80 4.17
N LEU A 137 -8.64 15.88 3.67
CA LEU A 137 -9.25 16.76 2.67
C LEU A 137 -9.27 16.15 1.26
N LEU A 138 -8.37 15.22 0.97
CA LEU A 138 -8.19 14.63 -0.36
C LEU A 138 -8.88 13.30 -0.52
N VAL A 139 -8.89 12.45 0.53
CA VAL A 139 -9.40 11.08 0.45
C VAL A 139 -10.29 10.70 1.62
N SER A 140 -11.16 9.74 1.37
CA SER A 140 -11.90 8.99 2.38
C SER A 140 -11.56 7.52 2.21
N CYS A 141 -11.06 6.87 3.26
CA CYS A 141 -10.65 5.48 3.23
C CYS A 141 -11.43 4.63 4.22
N LYS A 142 -11.75 3.38 3.84
CA LYS A 142 -12.50 2.42 4.64
C LYS A 142 -11.95 1.00 4.45
N ASN A 143 -12.43 0.06 5.25
CA ASN A 143 -12.11 -1.37 5.10
C ASN A 143 -10.60 -1.67 5.14
N ALA A 144 -9.93 -1.18 6.19
CA ALA A 144 -8.52 -1.49 6.41
C ALA A 144 -8.33 -2.96 6.81
N ASN A 145 -7.58 -3.72 6.02
CA ASN A 145 -7.26 -5.12 6.28
C ASN A 145 -5.75 -5.33 6.30
N SER A 146 -5.26 -6.04 7.31
CA SER A 146 -3.83 -6.32 7.48
C SER A 146 -3.52 -7.77 7.13
N PHE A 147 -2.40 -7.96 6.44
CA PHE A 147 -1.91 -9.26 5.97
C PHE A 147 -0.41 -9.38 6.22
N VAL A 148 0.09 -10.59 6.03
CA VAL A 148 1.52 -10.89 5.96
C VAL A 148 1.86 -11.14 4.50
N SER A 149 2.83 -10.42 3.97
CA SER A 149 3.37 -10.64 2.63
C SER A 149 4.71 -11.36 2.70
N GLN A 150 5.00 -12.16 1.71
CA GLN A 150 6.31 -12.78 1.52
C GLN A 150 6.76 -12.55 0.08
N LEU A 151 7.99 -12.06 -0.10
CA LEU A 151 8.57 -11.90 -1.41
C LEU A 151 8.98 -13.29 -1.92
N ILE A 152 8.31 -13.76 -2.96
CA ILE A 152 8.56 -15.08 -3.56
C ILE A 152 9.67 -15.02 -4.62
N PHE A 153 9.78 -13.88 -5.30
CA PHE A 153 10.71 -13.70 -6.41
C PHE A 153 11.16 -12.24 -6.55
N ASN A 154 12.46 -12.05 -6.72
CA ASN A 154 13.04 -10.73 -6.96
C ASN A 154 14.00 -10.81 -8.16
N ASN A 155 13.64 -10.11 -9.23
CA ASN A 155 14.41 -10.02 -10.49
C ASN A 155 15.31 -8.77 -10.56
N MET A 156 15.63 -8.15 -9.41
CA MET A 156 16.47 -6.96 -9.37
C MET A 156 17.92 -7.30 -9.09
#